data_bc79dad4f6fc1cc1a15b62f25852b028
#
_entry.id   bc79dad4f6fc1cc1a15b62f25852b028
#
_cell.length_a   1.000
_cell.length_b   1.000
_cell.length_c   1.000
_cell.angle_alpha   90.00
_cell.angle_beta   90.00
_cell.angle_gamma   90.00
#
_symmetry.space_group_name_H-M   'P 1'
#
loop_
_entity.id
_entity.type
_entity.pdbx_description
1 polymer ?
#
loop_
_entity_poly.entity_id
_entity_poly.type
_entity_poly.pdbx_seq_one_letter_code
_entity_poly.pdbx_strand_id
1 'polypeptide(L)'
;LVGSEMCIRDSSCGVREKIALFCDVAPREVLSCTDAPSIYEVPIMLAAQDFDVQVLEKLDLPVTPIDLSPLQIFLDARAACKDTTDIAIVGKYVSLPDAYLSIIEALHHAGIAQGTDVDVHLIDGEELTPENADELLGEMQGILVPGGFGQRAFEGKIEAARYAREHDIPFLGICLGLQAAVCEFARNVAGLKGATSAEFDEEAPYRVIDLMPEQEDIEDKGGTMRLGAYPCKVLPGSRAHEAYGEELIYERHRHRYEVNNAYRDTLTKAGLTISGVSPDERLVEMVEIPDHPWFVASQGHPEFKSRPTKPHPLFVGFVNAARQ
;
A
#
# COMPACT_ATOMS: atom_id res chain seq x y z
N LEU A 1 23.30 -21.83 -6.69
CA LEU A 1 23.40 -20.87 -5.61
C LEU A 1 23.27 -21.60 -4.28
N VAL A 2 24.37 -22.11 -3.77
CA VAL A 2 24.46 -22.64 -2.42
C VAL A 2 25.27 -21.62 -1.63
N GLY A 3 24.61 -20.60 -1.14
CA GLY A 3 25.20 -19.74 -0.15
C GLY A 3 24.37 -19.82 1.10
N SER A 4 24.85 -20.39 2.17
CA SER A 4 24.33 -20.02 3.47
C SER A 4 24.86 -18.60 3.75
N GLU A 5 23.97 -17.68 4.13
CA GLU A 5 24.32 -16.29 4.48
C GLU A 5 25.50 -16.17 5.46
N MET A 6 25.71 -17.18 6.29
CA MET A 6 26.80 -17.25 7.27
C MET A 6 28.20 -17.37 6.66
N CYS A 7 28.34 -17.86 5.41
CA CYS A 7 29.65 -18.07 4.79
C CYS A 7 30.15 -16.85 4.01
N ILE A 8 29.31 -15.82 3.81
CA ILE A 8 29.53 -14.75 2.84
C ILE A 8 29.85 -13.40 3.52
N ARG A 9 29.55 -13.27 4.81
CA ARG A 9 29.59 -11.97 5.54
C ARG A 9 30.97 -11.31 5.65
N ASP A 10 32.08 -12.06 5.57
CA ASP A 10 33.45 -11.49 5.64
C ASP A 10 34.46 -12.40 4.91
N SER A 11 34.22 -12.66 3.64
CA SER A 11 35.09 -13.60 2.92
C SER A 11 36.40 -12.96 2.50
N SER A 12 37.44 -13.23 3.26
CA SER A 12 38.81 -13.12 2.75
C SER A 12 38.95 -13.96 1.47
N CYS A 13 39.90 -13.61 0.60
CA CYS A 13 40.17 -14.31 -0.67
C CYS A 13 40.22 -15.83 -0.50
N GLY A 14 40.78 -16.35 0.58
CA GLY A 14 40.88 -17.78 0.88
C GLY A 14 39.54 -18.47 1.20
N VAL A 15 38.51 -17.77 1.63
CA VAL A 15 37.18 -18.34 1.86
C VAL A 15 36.45 -18.53 0.52
N ARG A 16 36.56 -17.59 -0.40
CA ARG A 16 36.00 -17.70 -1.75
C ARG A 16 36.60 -18.89 -2.50
N GLU A 17 37.91 -19.08 -2.44
CA GLU A 17 38.61 -20.19 -3.07
C GLU A 17 38.13 -21.54 -2.51
N LYS A 18 37.95 -21.65 -1.18
CA LYS A 18 37.41 -22.85 -0.55
C LYS A 18 35.97 -23.15 -0.99
N ILE A 19 35.11 -22.18 -0.99
CA ILE A 19 33.71 -22.33 -1.45
C ILE A 19 33.72 -22.78 -2.92
N ALA A 20 34.51 -22.12 -3.76
CA ALA A 20 34.61 -22.45 -5.17
C ALA A 20 35.06 -23.92 -5.38
N LEU A 21 36.07 -24.39 -4.62
CA LEU A 21 36.57 -25.76 -4.67
C LEU A 21 35.48 -26.76 -4.26
N PHE A 22 34.76 -26.50 -3.17
CA PHE A 22 33.74 -27.43 -2.65
C PHE A 22 32.44 -27.44 -3.50
N CYS A 23 32.12 -26.31 -4.13
CA CYS A 23 30.95 -26.20 -4.97
C CYS A 23 31.19 -26.48 -6.46
N ASP A 24 32.45 -26.80 -6.83
CA ASP A 24 32.88 -27.06 -8.21
C ASP A 24 32.49 -25.88 -9.16
N VAL A 25 32.81 -24.67 -8.71
CA VAL A 25 32.58 -23.42 -9.45
C VAL A 25 33.88 -22.61 -9.51
N ALA A 26 33.95 -21.64 -10.44
CA ALA A 26 35.11 -20.74 -10.48
C ALA A 26 35.08 -19.75 -9.28
N PRO A 27 36.23 -19.33 -8.74
CA PRO A 27 36.29 -18.36 -7.63
C PRO A 27 35.52 -17.06 -7.89
N ARG A 28 35.47 -16.61 -9.16
CA ARG A 28 34.69 -15.43 -9.58
C ARG A 28 33.18 -15.61 -9.43
N GLU A 29 32.71 -16.86 -9.40
CA GLU A 29 31.28 -17.21 -9.28
C GLU A 29 30.82 -17.26 -7.82
N VAL A 30 31.73 -17.09 -6.88
CA VAL A 30 31.43 -16.91 -5.47
C VAL A 30 31.32 -15.43 -5.15
N LEU A 31 30.09 -14.96 -5.00
CA LEU A 31 29.78 -13.56 -4.75
C LEU A 31 29.70 -13.27 -3.25
N SER A 32 30.08 -12.07 -2.89
CA SER A 32 29.91 -11.54 -1.53
C SER A 32 28.59 -10.77 -1.45
N CYS A 33 27.74 -11.15 -0.52
CA CYS A 33 26.49 -10.42 -0.25
C CYS A 33 26.52 -10.00 1.23
N THR A 34 27.10 -8.84 1.49
CA THR A 34 27.14 -8.21 2.82
C THR A 34 25.83 -7.50 3.13
N ASP A 35 25.60 -7.19 4.41
CA ASP A 35 24.46 -6.36 4.79
C ASP A 35 24.59 -4.98 4.11
N ALA A 36 23.50 -4.55 3.47
CA ALA A 36 23.39 -3.26 2.85
C ALA A 36 22.47 -2.35 3.69
N PRO A 37 22.73 -1.04 3.76
CA PRO A 37 21.83 -0.10 4.44
C PRO A 37 20.42 -0.07 3.85
N SER A 38 20.29 -0.44 2.58
CA SER A 38 19.03 -0.55 1.86
C SER A 38 19.02 -1.74 0.92
N ILE A 39 17.87 -2.41 0.82
CA ILE A 39 17.66 -3.47 -0.18
C ILE A 39 17.89 -2.98 -1.61
N TYR A 40 17.73 -1.68 -1.86
CA TYR A 40 17.95 -1.06 -3.17
C TYR A 40 19.44 -0.87 -3.53
N GLU A 41 20.37 -1.05 -2.58
CA GLU A 41 21.80 -1.09 -2.84
C GLU A 41 22.28 -2.46 -3.34
N VAL A 42 21.53 -3.54 -3.02
CA VAL A 42 21.90 -4.91 -3.35
C VAL A 42 22.14 -5.12 -4.86
N PRO A 43 21.28 -4.63 -5.78
CA PRO A 43 21.56 -4.75 -7.21
C PRO A 43 22.88 -4.09 -7.64
N ILE A 44 23.23 -2.96 -7.07
CA ILE A 44 24.50 -2.24 -7.35
C ILE A 44 25.69 -3.05 -6.84
N MET A 45 25.58 -3.59 -5.61
CA MET A 45 26.62 -4.44 -5.02
C MET A 45 26.86 -5.72 -5.82
N LEU A 46 25.81 -6.33 -6.38
CA LEU A 46 25.90 -7.53 -7.21
C LEU A 46 26.49 -7.20 -8.59
N ALA A 47 26.05 -6.10 -9.21
CA ALA A 47 26.60 -5.68 -10.50
C ALA A 47 28.09 -5.30 -10.41
N ALA A 48 28.53 -4.72 -9.29
CA ALA A 48 29.94 -4.42 -9.02
C ALA A 48 30.83 -5.69 -8.97
N GLN A 49 30.24 -6.87 -8.90
CA GLN A 49 30.91 -8.16 -8.93
C GLN A 49 30.64 -8.94 -10.25
N ASP A 50 30.17 -8.26 -11.29
CA ASP A 50 29.83 -8.82 -12.60
C ASP A 50 28.80 -9.98 -12.54
N PHE A 51 27.89 -9.94 -11.54
CA PHE A 51 26.90 -11.02 -11.34
C PHE A 51 25.97 -11.19 -12.56
N ASP A 52 25.46 -10.09 -13.08
CA ASP A 52 24.62 -10.06 -14.28
C ASP A 52 25.36 -10.63 -15.51
N VAL A 53 26.62 -10.25 -15.70
CA VAL A 53 27.48 -10.75 -16.78
C VAL A 53 27.68 -12.25 -16.66
N GLN A 54 28.04 -12.74 -15.46
CA GLN A 54 28.27 -14.15 -15.20
C GLN A 54 27.02 -15.02 -15.42
N VAL A 55 25.84 -14.52 -15.05
CA VAL A 55 24.56 -15.19 -15.28
C VAL A 55 24.26 -15.29 -16.79
N LEU A 56 24.42 -14.17 -17.53
CA LEU A 56 24.19 -14.15 -18.97
C LEU A 56 25.14 -15.09 -19.71
N GLU A 57 26.44 -15.06 -19.37
CA GLU A 57 27.43 -15.99 -19.94
C GLU A 57 27.05 -17.46 -19.71
N LYS A 58 26.62 -17.82 -18.48
CA LYS A 58 26.22 -19.21 -18.18
C LYS A 58 24.95 -19.67 -18.86
N LEU A 59 24.09 -18.73 -19.25
CA LEU A 59 22.84 -18.99 -19.98
C LEU A 59 23.02 -18.93 -21.50
N ASP A 60 24.23 -18.71 -22.01
CA ASP A 60 24.54 -18.46 -23.42
C ASP A 60 23.70 -17.30 -24.00
N LEU A 61 23.44 -16.26 -23.18
CA LEU A 61 22.72 -15.06 -23.59
C LEU A 61 23.69 -13.93 -23.92
N PRO A 62 23.31 -13.01 -24.84
CA PRO A 62 24.13 -11.84 -25.10
C PRO A 62 24.33 -10.96 -23.84
N VAL A 63 25.57 -10.63 -23.55
CA VAL A 63 25.90 -9.70 -22.46
C VAL A 63 25.58 -8.29 -22.93
N THR A 64 24.67 -7.63 -22.21
CA THR A 64 24.31 -6.22 -22.42
C THR A 64 24.63 -5.41 -21.18
N PRO A 65 25.15 -4.18 -21.30
CA PRO A 65 25.38 -3.32 -20.13
C PRO A 65 24.10 -3.06 -19.37
N ILE A 66 24.14 -3.24 -18.06
CA ILE A 66 23.02 -2.87 -17.17
C ILE A 66 23.05 -1.36 -16.89
N ASP A 67 21.90 -0.69 -16.98
CA ASP A 67 21.74 0.69 -16.54
C ASP A 67 21.16 0.73 -15.12
N LEU A 68 21.98 1.07 -14.15
CA LEU A 68 21.62 1.23 -12.74
C LEU A 68 21.42 2.70 -12.35
N SER A 69 21.55 3.64 -13.29
CA SER A 69 21.42 5.08 -13.00
C SER A 69 20.07 5.45 -12.39
N PRO A 70 18.90 4.88 -12.78
CA PRO A 70 17.64 5.19 -12.11
C PRO A 70 17.63 4.79 -10.62
N LEU A 71 18.30 3.67 -10.29
CA LEU A 71 18.38 3.19 -8.92
C LEU A 71 19.34 4.06 -8.09
N GLN A 72 20.46 4.47 -8.69
CA GLN A 72 21.41 5.40 -8.05
C GLN A 72 20.75 6.75 -7.75
N ILE A 73 19.97 7.31 -8.70
CA ILE A 73 19.21 8.55 -8.48
C ILE A 73 18.27 8.42 -7.28
N PHE A 74 17.57 7.29 -7.17
CA PHE A 74 16.69 7.02 -6.03
C PHE A 74 17.46 6.98 -4.70
N LEU A 75 18.61 6.30 -4.66
CA LEU A 75 19.44 6.21 -3.46
C LEU A 75 20.03 7.57 -3.06
N ASP A 76 20.45 8.35 -4.04
CA ASP A 76 20.97 9.72 -3.80
C ASP A 76 19.86 10.63 -3.25
N ALA A 77 18.63 10.52 -3.80
CA ALA A 77 17.47 11.25 -3.30
C ALA A 77 17.13 10.84 -1.87
N ARG A 78 17.17 9.54 -1.55
CA ARG A 78 16.98 9.03 -0.18
C ARG A 78 18.02 9.62 0.78
N ALA A 79 19.29 9.61 0.40
CA ALA A 79 20.38 10.15 1.23
C ALA A 79 20.25 11.67 1.44
N ALA A 80 19.53 12.37 0.56
CA ALA A 80 19.30 13.81 0.65
C ALA A 80 18.12 14.20 1.54
N CYS A 81 17.24 13.25 1.93
CA CYS A 81 16.12 13.50 2.85
C CYS A 81 16.67 13.97 4.21
N LYS A 82 16.10 15.06 4.73
CA LYS A 82 16.49 15.66 6.02
C LYS A 82 15.37 15.69 7.04
N ASP A 83 14.15 15.69 6.54
CA ASP A 83 12.95 15.74 7.33
C ASP A 83 12.33 14.35 7.39
N THR A 84 11.55 14.08 8.43
CA THR A 84 10.79 12.83 8.61
C THR A 84 9.31 13.16 8.69
N THR A 85 8.48 12.32 8.11
CA THR A 85 7.02 12.40 8.19
C THR A 85 6.51 11.17 8.92
N ASP A 86 5.79 11.37 10.03
CA ASP A 86 5.26 10.30 10.88
C ASP A 86 3.90 9.84 10.37
N ILE A 87 3.81 8.56 9.97
CA ILE A 87 2.60 7.97 9.41
C ILE A 87 2.17 6.74 10.20
N ALA A 88 0.93 6.78 10.73
CA ALA A 88 0.31 5.62 11.34
C ALA A 88 -0.25 4.66 10.29
N ILE A 89 0.04 3.36 10.43
CA ILE A 89 -0.67 2.27 9.76
C ILE A 89 -1.55 1.57 10.79
N VAL A 90 -2.86 1.78 10.71
CA VAL A 90 -3.82 1.16 11.65
C VAL A 90 -4.28 -0.17 11.09
N GLY A 91 -3.73 -1.25 11.61
CA GLY A 91 -3.90 -2.61 11.10
C GLY A 91 -4.13 -3.66 12.17
N LYS A 92 -4.13 -4.94 11.78
CA LYS A 92 -4.31 -6.07 12.71
C LYS A 92 -3.08 -6.98 12.82
N TYR A 93 -2.04 -6.75 12.01
CA TYR A 93 -0.83 -7.58 11.97
C TYR A 93 0.40 -6.80 12.42
N VAL A 94 0.25 -5.96 13.43
CA VAL A 94 1.31 -5.05 13.91
C VAL A 94 2.52 -5.78 14.49
N SER A 95 2.31 -7.00 15.03
CA SER A 95 3.40 -7.86 15.52
C SER A 95 4.19 -8.55 14.39
N LEU A 96 3.73 -8.45 13.14
CA LEU A 96 4.37 -9.03 11.96
C LEU A 96 4.50 -7.96 10.87
N PRO A 97 5.51 -7.06 10.95
CA PRO A 97 5.68 -5.93 10.03
C PRO A 97 5.70 -6.34 8.55
N ASP A 98 6.22 -7.52 8.22
CA ASP A 98 6.27 -8.07 6.87
C ASP A 98 4.89 -8.16 6.20
N ALA A 99 3.81 -8.24 6.98
CA ALA A 99 2.44 -8.23 6.46
C ALA A 99 2.11 -6.92 5.72
N TYR A 100 2.77 -5.83 6.07
CA TYR A 100 2.58 -4.50 5.47
C TYR A 100 3.77 -4.03 4.64
N LEU A 101 4.75 -4.89 4.34
CA LEU A 101 5.97 -4.53 3.64
C LEU A 101 5.71 -3.73 2.35
N SER A 102 4.76 -4.16 1.51
CA SER A 102 4.44 -3.46 0.26
C SER A 102 3.91 -2.05 0.49
N ILE A 103 3.17 -1.82 1.58
CA ILE A 103 2.64 -0.49 1.96
C ILE A 103 3.78 0.37 2.49
N ILE A 104 4.61 -0.18 3.38
CA ILE A 104 5.77 0.51 3.96
C ILE A 104 6.72 0.95 2.85
N GLU A 105 7.06 0.05 1.92
CA GLU A 105 7.89 0.40 0.77
C GLU A 105 7.23 1.46 -0.15
N ALA A 106 5.91 1.39 -0.36
CA ALA A 106 5.21 2.39 -1.14
C ALA A 106 5.21 3.78 -0.48
N LEU A 107 5.15 3.84 0.86
CA LEU A 107 5.30 5.07 1.65
C LEU A 107 6.72 5.62 1.52
N HIS A 108 7.76 4.78 1.65
CA HIS A 108 9.15 5.20 1.46
C HIS A 108 9.39 5.70 0.04
N HIS A 109 8.87 5.01 -1.01
CA HIS A 109 8.98 5.50 -2.39
C HIS A 109 8.37 6.89 -2.54
N ALA A 110 7.19 7.11 -1.97
CA ALA A 110 6.51 8.39 -2.02
C ALA A 110 7.25 9.47 -1.23
N GLY A 111 7.71 9.14 -0.02
CA GLY A 111 8.46 10.05 0.84
C GLY A 111 9.73 10.56 0.16
N ILE A 112 10.54 9.64 -0.36
CA ILE A 112 11.78 9.99 -1.08
C ILE A 112 11.48 10.89 -2.29
N ALA A 113 10.41 10.60 -3.03
CA ALA A 113 9.99 11.45 -4.15
C ALA A 113 9.55 12.85 -3.71
N GLN A 114 9.09 13.01 -2.47
CA GLN A 114 8.72 14.30 -1.86
C GLN A 114 9.84 14.93 -1.04
N GLY A 115 11.02 14.27 -0.95
CA GLY A 115 12.20 14.77 -0.23
C GLY A 115 12.09 14.68 1.29
N THR A 116 11.30 13.73 1.80
CA THR A 116 11.18 13.39 3.22
C THR A 116 11.43 11.90 3.43
N ASP A 117 11.95 11.50 4.57
CA ASP A 117 11.86 10.12 5.01
C ASP A 117 10.49 9.88 5.67
N VAL A 118 10.04 8.64 5.71
CA VAL A 118 8.76 8.29 6.35
C VAL A 118 9.06 7.37 7.53
N ASP A 119 8.66 7.80 8.73
CA ASP A 119 8.64 6.94 9.90
C ASP A 119 7.25 6.30 10.04
N VAL A 120 7.22 4.96 10.07
CA VAL A 120 5.98 4.20 10.06
C VAL A 120 5.68 3.65 11.44
N HIS A 121 4.56 4.10 12.01
CA HIS A 121 4.03 3.66 13.30
C HIS A 121 2.93 2.62 13.08
N LEU A 122 3.19 1.37 13.48
CA LEU A 122 2.19 0.30 13.40
C LEU A 122 1.28 0.33 14.63
N ILE A 123 0.00 0.61 14.44
CA ILE A 123 -1.01 0.73 15.50
C ILE A 123 -2.00 -0.42 15.38
N ASP A 124 -2.21 -1.15 16.49
CA ASP A 124 -3.19 -2.24 16.52
C ASP A 124 -4.61 -1.67 16.55
N GLY A 125 -5.35 -1.93 15.47
CA GLY A 125 -6.75 -1.52 15.39
C GLY A 125 -7.68 -2.25 16.37
N GLU A 126 -7.24 -3.33 17.03
CA GLU A 126 -8.03 -3.95 18.11
C GLU A 126 -7.94 -3.15 19.42
N GLU A 127 -6.85 -2.40 19.59
CA GLU A 127 -6.63 -1.57 20.77
C GLU A 127 -7.10 -0.12 20.57
N LEU A 128 -7.32 0.32 19.33
CA LEU A 128 -7.73 1.68 19.03
C LEU A 128 -9.21 1.90 19.35
N THR A 129 -9.48 2.84 20.26
CA THR A 129 -10.83 3.24 20.69
C THR A 129 -10.95 4.77 20.69
N PRO A 130 -12.18 5.33 20.75
CA PRO A 130 -12.36 6.79 20.86
C PRO A 130 -11.65 7.44 22.05
N GLU A 131 -11.46 6.68 23.15
CA GLU A 131 -10.88 7.19 24.38
C GLU A 131 -9.35 7.34 24.31
N ASN A 132 -8.67 6.54 23.47
CA ASN A 132 -7.21 6.55 23.34
C ASN A 132 -6.73 7.02 21.95
N ALA A 133 -7.64 7.39 21.04
CA ALA A 133 -7.30 7.79 19.69
C ALA A 133 -6.34 9.00 19.66
N ASP A 134 -6.55 9.99 20.52
CA ASP A 134 -5.68 11.16 20.62
C ASP A 134 -4.26 10.81 21.11
N GLU A 135 -4.14 9.87 22.03
CA GLU A 135 -2.84 9.37 22.52
C GLU A 135 -2.06 8.65 21.40
N LEU A 136 -2.75 7.83 20.60
CA LEU A 136 -2.13 6.96 19.59
C LEU A 136 -1.92 7.66 18.24
N LEU A 137 -2.78 8.61 17.88
CA LEU A 137 -2.83 9.22 16.55
C LEU A 137 -2.52 10.72 16.53
N GLY A 138 -2.55 11.39 17.69
CA GLY A 138 -2.49 12.85 17.78
C GLY A 138 -1.18 13.48 17.28
N GLU A 139 -0.09 12.73 17.33
CA GLU A 139 1.21 13.17 16.81
C GLU A 139 1.47 12.73 15.35
N MET A 140 0.57 11.95 14.76
CA MET A 140 0.73 11.44 13.40
C MET A 140 0.35 12.48 12.35
N GLN A 141 1.20 12.65 11.37
CA GLN A 141 0.98 13.57 10.25
C GLN A 141 0.12 12.95 9.13
N GLY A 142 -0.04 11.63 9.14
CA GLY A 142 -0.90 10.91 8.22
C GLY A 142 -1.38 9.59 8.79
N ILE A 143 -2.59 9.17 8.41
CA ILE A 143 -3.18 7.90 8.85
C ILE A 143 -3.50 7.05 7.64
N LEU A 144 -2.95 5.84 7.59
CA LEU A 144 -3.21 4.85 6.55
C LEU A 144 -3.93 3.65 7.15
N VAL A 145 -5.07 3.27 6.53
CA VAL A 145 -5.80 2.06 6.89
C VAL A 145 -5.65 1.02 5.77
N PRO A 146 -4.92 -0.08 6.02
CA PRO A 146 -4.59 -1.08 5.01
C PRO A 146 -5.75 -2.03 4.72
N GLY A 147 -5.61 -2.77 3.63
CA GLY A 147 -6.43 -3.91 3.30
C GLY A 147 -6.40 -5.02 4.35
N GLY A 148 -7.32 -5.97 4.24
CA GLY A 148 -7.43 -7.11 5.13
C GLY A 148 -8.75 -7.86 4.93
N PHE A 149 -8.95 -8.94 5.67
CA PHE A 149 -10.18 -9.74 5.66
C PHE A 149 -10.65 -10.00 7.09
N GLY A 150 -11.96 -10.14 7.27
CA GLY A 150 -12.59 -10.47 8.54
C GLY A 150 -12.73 -9.30 9.51
N GLN A 151 -13.53 -9.51 10.53
CA GLN A 151 -14.04 -8.48 11.45
C GLN A 151 -12.97 -7.91 12.39
N ARG A 152 -11.89 -8.67 12.68
CA ARG A 152 -10.87 -8.27 13.64
C ARG A 152 -10.27 -6.91 13.28
N ALA A 153 -10.19 -6.01 14.25
CA ALA A 153 -9.70 -4.63 14.13
C ALA A 153 -10.55 -3.70 13.23
N PHE A 154 -11.77 -4.11 12.79
CA PHE A 154 -12.55 -3.30 11.87
C PHE A 154 -13.09 -2.02 12.52
N GLU A 155 -13.55 -2.10 13.77
CA GLU A 155 -14.04 -0.91 14.51
C GLU A 155 -12.90 0.10 14.75
N GLY A 156 -11.69 -0.35 15.09
CA GLY A 156 -10.55 0.56 15.21
C GLY A 156 -10.13 1.19 13.87
N LYS A 157 -10.34 0.50 12.74
CA LYS A 157 -10.14 1.09 11.42
C LYS A 157 -11.18 2.17 11.10
N ILE A 158 -12.43 1.98 11.52
CA ILE A 158 -13.48 3.00 11.45
C ILE A 158 -13.11 4.18 12.34
N GLU A 159 -12.61 3.91 13.54
CA GLU A 159 -12.16 4.95 14.48
C GLU A 159 -10.98 5.77 13.90
N ALA A 160 -10.01 5.09 13.28
CA ALA A 160 -8.89 5.76 12.61
C ALA A 160 -9.37 6.71 11.48
N ALA A 161 -10.35 6.26 10.69
CA ALA A 161 -10.95 7.10 9.64
C ALA A 161 -11.74 8.28 10.24
N ARG A 162 -12.47 8.06 11.37
CA ARG A 162 -13.16 9.11 12.10
C ARG A 162 -12.20 10.17 12.62
N TYR A 163 -11.14 9.71 13.30
CA TYR A 163 -10.14 10.59 13.89
C TYR A 163 -9.46 11.44 12.81
N ALA A 164 -9.05 10.82 11.70
CA ALA A 164 -8.46 11.53 10.57
C ALA A 164 -9.39 12.61 10.01
N ARG A 165 -10.68 12.28 9.79
CA ARG A 165 -11.68 13.21 9.25
C ARG A 165 -11.97 14.38 10.19
N GLU A 166 -12.05 14.12 11.50
CA GLU A 166 -12.41 15.14 12.49
C GLU A 166 -11.25 16.08 12.86
N HIS A 167 -10.01 15.66 12.63
CA HIS A 167 -8.79 16.42 12.97
C HIS A 167 -8.02 16.91 11.75
N ASP A 168 -8.61 16.81 10.54
CA ASP A 168 -7.97 17.22 9.28
C ASP A 168 -6.61 16.54 9.03
N ILE A 169 -6.41 15.32 9.55
CA ILE A 169 -5.18 14.54 9.33
C ILE A 169 -5.30 13.79 8.00
N PRO A 170 -4.36 13.93 7.07
CA PRO A 170 -4.34 13.19 5.83
C PRO A 170 -4.62 11.69 6.01
N PHE A 171 -5.55 11.17 5.21
CA PHE A 171 -6.02 9.78 5.30
C PHE A 171 -5.90 9.05 3.95
N LEU A 172 -5.38 7.83 3.98
CA LEU A 172 -5.40 6.91 2.84
C LEU A 172 -6.01 5.56 3.26
N GLY A 173 -7.16 5.22 2.68
CA GLY A 173 -7.81 3.92 2.87
C GLY A 173 -7.55 2.97 1.69
N ILE A 174 -7.12 1.72 1.96
CA ILE A 174 -6.83 0.72 0.94
C ILE A 174 -7.74 -0.49 1.14
N CYS A 175 -8.52 -0.88 0.13
CA CYS A 175 -9.38 -2.06 0.11
C CYS A 175 -10.35 -2.08 1.32
N LEU A 176 -10.10 -2.88 2.35
CA LEU A 176 -10.88 -2.85 3.60
C LEU A 176 -10.82 -1.45 4.27
N GLY A 177 -9.75 -0.69 4.04
CA GLY A 177 -9.63 0.70 4.50
C GLY A 177 -10.63 1.64 3.84
N LEU A 178 -10.93 1.47 2.54
CA LEU A 178 -12.04 2.17 1.89
C LEU A 178 -13.38 1.78 2.53
N GLN A 179 -13.60 0.50 2.77
CA GLN A 179 -14.84 0.00 3.36
C GLN A 179 -15.05 0.56 4.78
N ALA A 180 -13.98 0.64 5.58
CA ALA A 180 -14.00 1.27 6.90
C ALA A 180 -14.34 2.77 6.83
N ALA A 181 -13.73 3.50 5.88
CA ALA A 181 -14.02 4.92 5.64
C ALA A 181 -15.48 5.16 5.21
N VAL A 182 -16.04 4.31 4.35
CA VAL A 182 -17.46 4.38 3.94
C VAL A 182 -18.39 4.09 5.12
N CYS A 183 -18.08 3.08 5.94
CA CYS A 183 -18.85 2.76 7.15
C CYS A 183 -18.79 3.90 8.16
N GLU A 184 -17.62 4.48 8.38
CA GLU A 184 -17.44 5.67 9.22
C GLU A 184 -18.32 6.82 8.77
N PHE A 185 -18.19 7.21 7.50
CA PHE A 185 -18.92 8.33 6.92
C PHE A 185 -20.44 8.11 6.95
N ALA A 186 -20.87 6.88 6.67
CA ALA A 186 -22.27 6.49 6.76
C ALA A 186 -22.82 6.64 8.19
N ARG A 187 -22.08 6.21 9.22
CA ARG A 187 -22.49 6.28 10.63
C ARG A 187 -22.54 7.71 11.15
N ASN A 188 -21.47 8.46 10.93
CA ASN A 188 -21.20 9.69 11.67
C ASN A 188 -21.57 10.95 10.86
N VAL A 189 -21.60 10.89 9.54
CA VAL A 189 -21.96 12.03 8.68
C VAL A 189 -23.32 11.84 8.03
N ALA A 190 -23.58 10.68 7.40
CA ALA A 190 -24.87 10.43 6.73
C ALA A 190 -25.99 9.97 7.69
N GLY A 191 -25.71 9.77 8.99
CA GLY A 191 -26.71 9.45 10.01
C GLY A 191 -27.24 8.01 9.99
N LEU A 192 -26.60 7.12 9.27
CA LEU A 192 -26.95 5.70 9.16
C LEU A 192 -26.36 4.90 10.34
N LYS A 193 -26.91 5.10 11.55
CA LYS A 193 -26.41 4.49 12.77
C LYS A 193 -26.36 2.97 12.67
N GLY A 194 -25.19 2.38 12.95
CA GLY A 194 -24.97 0.94 12.84
C GLY A 194 -24.66 0.47 11.42
N ALA A 195 -24.34 1.38 10.49
CA ALA A 195 -23.87 1.00 9.15
C ALA A 195 -22.59 0.16 9.25
N THR A 196 -22.54 -0.95 8.49
CA THR A 196 -21.40 -1.87 8.48
C THR A 196 -21.30 -2.65 7.18
N SER A 197 -20.37 -3.58 7.11
CA SER A 197 -20.24 -4.54 6.01
C SER A 197 -21.07 -5.78 6.29
N ALA A 198 -21.77 -6.29 5.27
CA ALA A 198 -22.42 -7.58 5.30
C ALA A 198 -21.45 -8.75 5.52
N GLU A 199 -20.13 -8.55 5.30
CA GLU A 199 -19.11 -9.53 5.66
C GLU A 199 -19.10 -9.84 7.16
N PHE A 200 -19.47 -8.86 7.99
CA PHE A 200 -19.37 -8.95 9.46
C PHE A 200 -20.71 -9.09 10.16
N ASP A 201 -21.77 -8.52 9.57
CA ASP A 201 -23.13 -8.59 10.10
C ASP A 201 -24.16 -8.53 8.95
N GLU A 202 -24.66 -9.69 8.56
CA GLU A 202 -25.66 -9.84 7.51
C GLU A 202 -27.04 -9.29 7.91
N GLU A 203 -27.31 -9.13 9.21
CA GLU A 203 -28.57 -8.60 9.76
C GLU A 203 -28.50 -7.10 10.10
N ALA A 204 -27.38 -6.46 9.81
CA ALA A 204 -27.19 -5.04 10.09
C ALA A 204 -28.25 -4.17 9.38
N PRO A 205 -28.74 -3.09 10.05
CA PRO A 205 -29.79 -2.24 9.49
C PRO A 205 -29.36 -1.51 8.23
N TYR A 206 -28.07 -1.25 8.08
CA TYR A 206 -27.50 -0.52 6.93
C TYR A 206 -26.22 -1.22 6.47
N ARG A 207 -26.34 -2.14 5.52
CA ARG A 207 -25.22 -2.85 4.89
C ARG A 207 -24.66 -1.97 3.76
N VAL A 208 -23.87 -0.96 4.14
CA VAL A 208 -23.28 -0.02 3.17
C VAL A 208 -22.15 -0.62 2.35
N ILE A 209 -21.62 -1.76 2.81
CA ILE A 209 -20.72 -2.65 2.09
C ILE A 209 -21.43 -4.01 1.99
N ASP A 210 -21.57 -4.53 0.77
CA ASP A 210 -22.34 -5.75 0.52
C ASP A 210 -21.77 -6.56 -0.66
N LEU A 211 -22.28 -7.76 -0.86
CA LEU A 211 -22.04 -8.54 -2.08
C LEU A 211 -22.76 -7.90 -3.27
N MET A 212 -22.18 -8.03 -4.44
CA MET A 212 -22.89 -7.71 -5.67
C MET A 212 -23.95 -8.79 -5.95
N PRO A 213 -25.13 -8.44 -6.52
CA PRO A 213 -26.20 -9.40 -6.78
C PRO A 213 -25.76 -10.63 -7.59
N GLU A 214 -24.79 -10.44 -8.51
CA GLU A 214 -24.24 -11.55 -9.30
C GLU A 214 -23.34 -12.51 -8.50
N GLN A 215 -23.03 -12.19 -7.26
CA GLN A 215 -22.18 -12.99 -6.36
C GLN A 215 -22.97 -13.73 -5.29
N GLU A 216 -24.27 -13.46 -5.14
CA GLU A 216 -25.11 -14.02 -4.08
C GLU A 216 -25.41 -15.50 -4.29
N ASP A 217 -25.52 -15.98 -5.54
CA ASP A 217 -25.96 -17.35 -5.90
C ASP A 217 -24.80 -18.33 -6.17
N ILE A 218 -23.54 -17.97 -5.88
CA ILE A 218 -22.39 -18.81 -6.20
C ILE A 218 -21.95 -19.60 -4.96
N GLU A 219 -22.16 -20.93 -4.98
CA GLU A 219 -21.75 -21.85 -3.91
C GLU A 219 -20.22 -21.90 -3.70
N ASP A 220 -19.45 -21.67 -4.76
CA ASP A 220 -17.98 -21.69 -4.71
C ASP A 220 -17.42 -20.29 -4.46
N LYS A 221 -17.28 -19.93 -3.16
CA LYS A 221 -16.83 -18.61 -2.68
C LYS A 221 -15.49 -18.14 -3.26
N GLY A 222 -14.64 -19.04 -3.75
CA GLY A 222 -13.35 -18.70 -4.38
C GLY A 222 -13.48 -18.03 -5.74
N GLY A 223 -14.53 -18.34 -6.50
CA GLY A 223 -14.78 -17.84 -7.86
C GLY A 223 -15.39 -16.44 -7.95
N THR A 224 -15.86 -15.88 -6.82
CA THR A 224 -16.54 -14.57 -6.79
C THR A 224 -15.60 -13.39 -6.46
N MET A 225 -14.34 -13.66 -6.16
CA MET A 225 -13.38 -12.61 -5.81
C MET A 225 -12.94 -11.84 -7.05
N ARG A 226 -13.01 -10.51 -6.99
CA ARG A 226 -12.31 -9.66 -7.97
C ARG A 226 -10.82 -9.78 -7.71
N LEU A 227 -10.11 -10.39 -8.64
CA LEU A 227 -8.68 -10.68 -8.53
C LEU A 227 -7.94 -10.22 -9.79
N GLY A 228 -6.92 -9.39 -9.63
CA GLY A 228 -6.09 -8.89 -10.73
C GLY A 228 -6.32 -7.41 -11.03
N ALA A 229 -5.88 -6.97 -12.22
CA ALA A 229 -5.99 -5.58 -12.64
C ALA A 229 -7.35 -5.28 -13.27
N TYR A 230 -8.02 -4.24 -12.77
CA TYR A 230 -9.30 -3.77 -13.28
C TYR A 230 -9.24 -2.28 -13.62
N PRO A 231 -9.95 -1.85 -14.67
CA PRO A 231 -10.03 -0.44 -15.04
C PRO A 231 -10.92 0.34 -14.08
N CYS A 232 -10.54 1.60 -13.82
CA CYS A 232 -11.30 2.56 -13.07
C CYS A 232 -11.34 3.90 -13.81
N LYS A 233 -12.52 4.45 -14.00
CA LYS A 233 -12.73 5.84 -14.44
C LYS A 233 -12.59 6.76 -13.22
N VAL A 234 -11.68 7.71 -13.30
CA VAL A 234 -11.43 8.70 -12.26
C VAL A 234 -12.19 9.98 -12.58
N LEU A 235 -12.88 10.53 -11.59
CA LEU A 235 -13.68 11.74 -11.73
C LEU A 235 -12.77 12.96 -11.97
N PRO A 236 -12.91 13.68 -13.10
CA PRO A 236 -12.15 14.90 -13.35
C PRO A 236 -12.33 15.94 -12.24
N GLY A 237 -11.23 16.57 -11.80
CA GLY A 237 -11.23 17.56 -10.75
C GLY A 237 -11.27 17.01 -9.33
N SER A 238 -11.25 15.69 -9.15
CA SER A 238 -11.08 15.05 -7.85
C SER A 238 -9.60 15.02 -7.42
N ARG A 239 -9.35 14.84 -6.13
CA ARG A 239 -7.99 14.62 -5.59
C ARG A 239 -7.31 13.39 -6.21
N ALA A 240 -8.08 12.32 -6.41
CA ALA A 240 -7.60 11.15 -7.12
C ALA A 240 -7.17 11.51 -8.56
N HIS A 241 -7.97 12.30 -9.29
CA HIS A 241 -7.62 12.75 -10.63
C HIS A 241 -6.38 13.66 -10.66
N GLU A 242 -6.25 14.56 -9.70
CA GLU A 242 -5.04 15.39 -9.56
C GLU A 242 -3.79 14.54 -9.34
N ALA A 243 -3.90 13.47 -8.53
CA ALA A 243 -2.79 12.59 -8.26
C ALA A 243 -2.39 11.73 -9.48
N TYR A 244 -3.36 11.10 -10.15
CA TYR A 244 -3.08 10.21 -11.29
C TYR A 244 -2.77 10.97 -12.59
N GLY A 245 -3.39 12.11 -12.81
CA GLY A 245 -3.31 12.87 -14.07
C GLY A 245 -3.99 12.19 -15.26
N GLU A 246 -4.76 11.13 -15.04
CA GLU A 246 -5.42 10.30 -16.05
C GLU A 246 -6.87 10.00 -15.64
N GLU A 247 -7.80 10.00 -16.62
CA GLU A 247 -9.20 9.68 -16.38
C GLU A 247 -9.52 8.19 -16.37
N LEU A 248 -8.64 7.36 -16.96
CA LEU A 248 -8.78 5.90 -16.96
C LEU A 248 -7.49 5.27 -16.46
N ILE A 249 -7.59 4.61 -15.34
CA ILE A 249 -6.48 3.92 -14.68
C ILE A 249 -6.78 2.44 -14.50
N TYR A 250 -5.76 1.67 -14.12
CA TYR A 250 -5.90 0.25 -13.81
C TYR A 250 -5.29 -0.01 -12.45
N GLU A 251 -6.10 -0.56 -11.51
CA GLU A 251 -5.60 -0.95 -10.19
C GLU A 251 -5.78 -2.44 -9.95
N ARG A 252 -4.97 -3.00 -9.04
CA ARG A 252 -5.07 -4.41 -8.65
C ARG A 252 -6.10 -4.56 -7.56
N HIS A 253 -6.96 -5.58 -7.68
CA HIS A 253 -8.02 -5.88 -6.73
C HIS A 253 -7.84 -7.27 -6.12
N ARG A 254 -8.28 -7.41 -4.87
CA ARG A 254 -8.39 -8.68 -4.17
C ARG A 254 -9.46 -8.57 -3.09
N HIS A 255 -10.72 -8.53 -3.51
CA HIS A 255 -11.85 -8.41 -2.60
C HIS A 255 -13.13 -9.01 -3.21
N ARG A 256 -14.15 -9.20 -2.37
CA ARG A 256 -15.47 -9.71 -2.77
C ARG A 256 -16.56 -8.69 -2.50
N TYR A 257 -16.47 -7.98 -1.38
CA TYR A 257 -17.45 -6.99 -0.96
C TYR A 257 -17.17 -5.63 -1.59
N GLU A 258 -18.25 -4.92 -1.91
CA GLU A 258 -18.23 -3.65 -2.63
C GLU A 258 -19.10 -2.61 -1.90
N VAL A 259 -18.93 -1.33 -2.20
CA VAL A 259 -19.85 -0.29 -1.74
C VAL A 259 -21.25 -0.56 -2.32
N ASN A 260 -22.24 -0.67 -1.43
CA ASN A 260 -23.61 -0.96 -1.81
C ASN A 260 -24.25 0.24 -2.54
N ASN A 261 -24.64 0.01 -3.80
CA ASN A 261 -25.21 1.05 -4.66
C ASN A 261 -26.50 1.71 -4.12
N ALA A 262 -27.24 1.00 -3.25
CA ALA A 262 -28.45 1.55 -2.62
C ALA A 262 -28.17 2.78 -1.73
N TYR A 263 -26.94 2.93 -1.25
CA TYR A 263 -26.54 4.03 -0.38
C TYR A 263 -25.73 5.12 -1.08
N ARG A 264 -25.35 4.98 -2.36
CA ARG A 264 -24.54 5.98 -3.09
C ARG A 264 -25.12 7.38 -3.00
N ASP A 265 -26.41 7.52 -3.31
CA ASP A 265 -27.10 8.82 -3.25
C ASP A 265 -27.11 9.43 -1.86
N THR A 266 -27.31 8.61 -0.82
CA THR A 266 -27.32 9.08 0.56
C THR A 266 -25.94 9.57 0.99
N LEU A 267 -24.88 8.81 0.68
CA LEU A 267 -23.50 9.18 0.97
C LEU A 267 -23.07 10.43 0.21
N THR A 268 -23.40 10.52 -1.08
CA THR A 268 -23.05 11.68 -1.91
C THR A 268 -23.79 12.96 -1.45
N LYS A 269 -25.07 12.87 -1.09
CA LYS A 269 -25.83 14.00 -0.53
C LYS A 269 -25.27 14.47 0.81
N ALA A 270 -24.65 13.57 1.57
CA ALA A 270 -23.98 13.90 2.84
C ALA A 270 -22.58 14.51 2.64
N GLY A 271 -22.03 14.54 1.41
CA GLY A 271 -20.75 15.17 1.08
C GLY A 271 -19.61 14.22 0.71
N LEU A 272 -19.84 12.89 0.66
CA LEU A 272 -18.85 11.96 0.15
C LEU A 272 -18.79 12.03 -1.37
N THR A 273 -17.61 12.22 -1.94
CA THR A 273 -17.41 12.19 -3.39
C THR A 273 -17.01 10.79 -3.83
N ILE A 274 -17.71 10.23 -4.83
CA ILE A 274 -17.27 9.02 -5.51
C ILE A 274 -16.31 9.46 -6.61
N SER A 275 -15.02 9.36 -6.35
CA SER A 275 -13.95 9.83 -7.23
C SER A 275 -13.44 8.79 -8.22
N GLY A 276 -13.84 7.52 -8.07
CA GLY A 276 -13.54 6.46 -9.02
C GLY A 276 -14.67 5.44 -9.14
N VAL A 277 -14.94 5.00 -10.37
CA VAL A 277 -15.95 3.99 -10.68
C VAL A 277 -15.45 3.01 -11.73
N SER A 278 -16.02 1.80 -11.77
CA SER A 278 -15.82 0.89 -12.90
C SER A 278 -16.29 1.53 -14.22
N PRO A 279 -15.79 1.10 -15.40
CA PRO A 279 -16.16 1.70 -16.69
C PRO A 279 -17.66 1.69 -17.00
N ASP A 280 -18.39 0.71 -16.47
CA ASP A 280 -19.86 0.59 -16.54
C ASP A 280 -20.58 1.36 -15.42
N GLU A 281 -19.83 2.06 -14.55
CA GLU A 281 -20.27 2.89 -13.43
C GLU A 281 -21.04 2.13 -12.32
N ARG A 282 -20.98 0.79 -12.33
CA ARG A 282 -21.69 -0.06 -11.37
C ARG A 282 -20.96 -0.20 -10.04
N LEU A 283 -19.63 -0.15 -10.04
CA LEU A 283 -18.79 -0.35 -8.85
C LEU A 283 -18.14 0.96 -8.43
N VAL A 284 -18.08 1.19 -7.13
CA VAL A 284 -17.34 2.31 -6.53
C VAL A 284 -15.91 1.85 -6.28
N GLU A 285 -14.97 2.49 -6.95
CA GLU A 285 -13.54 2.14 -6.87
C GLU A 285 -12.75 3.08 -5.96
N MET A 286 -13.17 4.35 -5.87
CA MET A 286 -12.55 5.34 -4.99
C MET A 286 -13.60 6.29 -4.42
N VAL A 287 -13.35 6.73 -3.18
CA VAL A 287 -14.11 7.78 -2.51
C VAL A 287 -13.17 8.81 -1.91
N GLU A 288 -13.66 10.06 -1.75
CA GLU A 288 -12.92 11.15 -1.13
C GLU A 288 -13.84 12.14 -0.43
N ILE A 289 -13.28 12.90 0.53
CA ILE A 289 -13.92 14.05 1.16
C ILE A 289 -13.25 15.31 0.60
N PRO A 290 -13.95 16.12 -0.24
CA PRO A 290 -13.33 17.22 -1.01
C PRO A 290 -12.73 18.32 -0.14
N ASP A 291 -13.42 18.67 0.94
CA ASP A 291 -13.03 19.79 1.83
C ASP A 291 -11.92 19.40 2.83
N HIS A 292 -11.54 18.11 2.88
CA HIS A 292 -10.47 17.63 3.71
C HIS A 292 -9.09 17.84 3.03
N PRO A 293 -7.98 18.10 3.75
CA PRO A 293 -6.64 18.23 3.16
C PRO A 293 -6.27 17.09 2.23
N TRP A 294 -6.48 15.85 2.68
CA TRP A 294 -6.39 14.63 1.89
C TRP A 294 -7.17 13.50 2.57
N PHE A 295 -8.34 13.19 2.08
CA PHE A 295 -9.09 12.01 2.52
C PHE A 295 -9.50 11.22 1.29
N VAL A 296 -8.69 10.25 0.92
CA VAL A 296 -8.89 9.43 -0.28
C VAL A 296 -8.83 7.96 0.11
N ALA A 297 -9.75 7.17 -0.43
CA ALA A 297 -9.73 5.74 -0.23
C ALA A 297 -9.98 4.99 -1.55
N SER A 298 -9.25 3.90 -1.77
CA SER A 298 -9.29 3.06 -2.97
C SER A 298 -9.69 1.63 -2.62
N GLN A 299 -10.60 1.05 -3.40
CA GLN A 299 -10.94 -0.38 -3.30
C GLN A 299 -9.82 -1.27 -3.86
N GLY A 300 -9.01 -0.73 -4.76
CA GLY A 300 -7.80 -1.38 -5.27
C GLY A 300 -6.65 -1.37 -4.28
N HIS A 301 -5.54 -2.01 -4.70
CA HIS A 301 -4.29 -2.15 -3.95
C HIS A 301 -3.15 -1.40 -4.65
N PRO A 302 -3.06 -0.06 -4.47
CA PRO A 302 -2.05 0.78 -5.11
C PRO A 302 -0.62 0.42 -4.69
N GLU A 303 -0.42 -0.14 -3.50
CA GLU A 303 0.89 -0.54 -2.97
C GLU A 303 1.62 -1.53 -3.88
N PHE A 304 0.89 -2.38 -4.59
CA PHE A 304 1.51 -3.37 -5.49
C PHE A 304 2.03 -2.79 -6.80
N LYS A 305 1.74 -1.53 -7.09
CA LYS A 305 2.19 -0.84 -8.31
C LYS A 305 3.27 0.21 -8.03
N SER A 306 3.53 0.52 -6.78
CA SER A 306 4.61 1.43 -6.40
C SER A 306 5.98 0.84 -6.71
N ARG A 307 6.90 1.69 -7.16
CA ARG A 307 8.30 1.34 -7.47
C ARG A 307 9.21 2.47 -7.00
N PRO A 308 10.48 2.19 -6.66
CA PRO A 308 11.43 3.24 -6.27
C PRO A 308 11.58 4.33 -7.33
N THR A 309 11.58 3.93 -8.62
CA THR A 309 11.70 4.87 -9.75
C THR A 309 10.37 5.38 -10.28
N LYS A 310 9.24 4.87 -9.78
CA LYS A 310 7.88 5.29 -10.13
C LYS A 310 6.95 5.07 -8.94
N PRO A 311 7.02 5.92 -7.90
CA PRO A 311 6.13 5.83 -6.75
C PRO A 311 4.68 5.98 -7.19
N HIS A 312 3.79 5.29 -6.47
CA HIS A 312 2.38 5.29 -6.84
C HIS A 312 1.72 6.64 -6.52
N PRO A 313 0.91 7.21 -7.45
CA PRO A 313 0.34 8.56 -7.32
C PRO A 313 -0.45 8.81 -6.04
N LEU A 314 -1.28 7.87 -5.58
CA LEU A 314 -2.06 8.02 -4.34
C LEU A 314 -1.16 8.11 -3.10
N PHE A 315 -0.06 7.35 -3.06
CA PHE A 315 0.91 7.47 -1.97
C PHE A 315 1.66 8.79 -2.02
N VAL A 316 2.02 9.26 -3.23
CA VAL A 316 2.67 10.57 -3.42
C VAL A 316 1.77 11.70 -2.93
N GLY A 317 0.49 11.71 -3.33
CA GLY A 317 -0.48 12.71 -2.90
C GLY A 317 -0.71 12.67 -1.38
N PHE A 318 -0.84 11.47 -0.80
CA PHE A 318 -1.00 11.28 0.63
C PHE A 318 0.18 11.82 1.44
N VAL A 319 1.41 11.39 1.10
CA VAL A 319 2.62 11.86 1.81
C VAL A 319 2.86 13.35 1.61
N ASN A 320 2.57 13.89 0.41
CA ASN A 320 2.66 15.34 0.17
C ASN A 320 1.70 16.13 1.06
N ALA A 321 0.49 15.64 1.30
CA ALA A 321 -0.46 16.27 2.21
C ALA A 321 -0.02 16.13 3.69
N ALA A 322 0.51 14.95 4.07
CA ALA A 322 0.99 14.69 5.43
C ALA A 322 2.19 15.54 5.83
N ARG A 323 2.99 15.97 4.85
CA ARG A 323 4.18 16.81 5.08
C ARG A 323 3.86 18.29 5.32
N GLN A 324 2.68 18.77 4.95
CA GLN A 324 2.27 20.18 5.07
C GLN A 324 1.82 20.52 6.48
#